data_891581778dc93a2f1298fd80413b9b5f
#
_entry.id   891581778dc93a2f1298fd80413b9b5f
#
_cell.length_a   1.000
_cell.length_b   1.000
_cell.length_c   1.000
_cell.angle_alpha   90.00
_cell.angle_beta   90.00
_cell.angle_gamma   90.00
#
_symmetry.space_group_name_H-M   'P 1'
#
loop_
_entity.id
_entity.type
_entity.pdbx_description
1 polymer ?
#
loop_
_entity_poly.entity_id
_entity_poly.type
_entity_poly.pdbx_seq_one_letter_code
_entity_poly.pdbx_strand_id
1 'polypeptide(L)'
;MAFPCIFQEKWQKYLVVGDKCGILKNGLLLRFIYRSRKRKEAVRVNLKQLLEGISYEVQQGTADVEISDFQYDSRQVEKDGLFVCITGFQTDGHKYIPMALEKGAAALLCEHRVENVPEGVTVLVTENNRIALALLSDHFYGHPSAEMNVIGV
;
A
#
# COMPACT_ATOMS: atom_id res chain seq x y z
N MET A 1 -5.20 21.22 -39.21
CA MET A 1 -6.13 20.09 -39.00
C MET A 1 -6.17 19.79 -37.50
N ALA A 2 -7.30 20.07 -36.87
CA ALA A 2 -7.44 19.89 -35.43
C ALA A 2 -7.79 18.44 -35.13
N PHE A 3 -6.98 17.76 -34.31
CA PHE A 3 -7.30 16.44 -33.79
C PHE A 3 -8.51 16.54 -32.85
N PRO A 4 -9.49 15.65 -32.95
CA PRO A 4 -10.70 15.74 -32.15
C PRO A 4 -10.40 15.53 -30.66
N CYS A 5 -11.01 16.36 -29.85
CA CYS A 5 -10.86 16.50 -28.38
C CYS A 5 -11.13 15.22 -27.57
N ILE A 6 -11.72 14.20 -28.18
CA ILE A 6 -12.13 12.94 -27.53
C ILE A 6 -10.93 12.05 -27.14
N PHE A 7 -9.80 12.20 -27.82
CA PHE A 7 -8.59 11.40 -27.54
C PHE A 7 -7.83 11.91 -26.33
N GLN A 8 -8.03 13.15 -25.94
CA GLN A 8 -7.28 13.80 -24.87
C GLN A 8 -7.86 13.50 -23.48
N GLU A 9 -9.18 13.24 -23.37
CA GLU A 9 -9.80 12.91 -22.08
C GLU A 9 -9.49 11.48 -21.61
N LYS A 10 -9.29 10.55 -22.55
CA LYS A 10 -9.03 9.15 -22.22
C LYS A 10 -7.62 8.91 -21.68
N TRP A 11 -6.65 9.76 -22.05
CA TRP A 11 -5.27 9.66 -21.57
C TRP A 11 -5.03 10.38 -20.24
N GLN A 12 -5.87 11.30 -19.86
CA GLN A 12 -5.80 12.00 -18.58
C GLN A 12 -6.03 11.07 -17.37
N LYS A 13 -6.66 9.91 -17.58
CA LYS A 13 -6.92 8.89 -16.56
C LYS A 13 -5.72 7.97 -16.28
N TYR A 14 -4.72 7.89 -17.15
CA TYR A 14 -3.77 6.78 -17.17
C TYR A 14 -2.29 7.18 -17.04
N LEU A 15 -1.99 8.46 -16.79
CA LEU A 15 -0.61 8.87 -16.62
C LEU A 15 -0.24 8.93 -15.14
N VAL A 16 -0.05 7.76 -14.53
CA VAL A 16 0.59 7.61 -13.23
C VAL A 16 1.98 7.06 -13.47
N VAL A 17 2.93 7.95 -13.73
CA VAL A 17 4.35 7.60 -13.76
C VAL A 17 5.11 8.59 -12.88
N GLY A 18 5.51 8.14 -11.69
CA GLY A 18 6.50 8.80 -10.86
C GLY A 18 6.12 10.18 -10.30
N ASP A 19 6.89 10.60 -9.32
CA ASP A 19 6.69 11.84 -8.53
C ASP A 19 6.76 13.16 -9.32
N LYS A 20 6.90 13.12 -10.63
CA LYS A 20 7.03 14.32 -11.48
C LYS A 20 6.47 14.07 -12.88
N CYS A 21 5.18 14.23 -13.07
CA CYS A 21 4.64 14.41 -14.41
C CYS A 21 3.93 15.75 -14.52
N GLY A 22 4.51 16.65 -15.29
CA GLY A 22 3.93 17.95 -15.61
C GLY A 22 3.38 17.94 -17.03
N ILE A 23 2.12 18.27 -17.23
CA ILE A 23 1.54 18.55 -18.54
C ILE A 23 1.51 20.07 -18.72
N LEU A 24 2.19 20.54 -19.75
CA LEU A 24 2.11 21.95 -20.18
C LEU A 24 0.83 22.16 -20.99
N LYS A 25 -0.13 22.89 -20.46
CA LYS A 25 -1.24 23.46 -21.22
C LYS A 25 -1.22 24.96 -21.01
N ASN A 26 -1.07 25.73 -22.10
CA ASN A 26 -1.10 27.19 -22.13
C ASN A 26 -0.08 27.90 -21.21
N GLY A 27 1.18 27.43 -21.19
CA GLY A 27 2.22 28.07 -20.42
C GLY A 27 2.11 27.95 -18.89
N LEU A 28 1.07 27.33 -18.36
CA LEU A 28 0.93 26.99 -16.95
C LEU A 28 1.37 25.54 -16.72
N LEU A 29 2.37 25.38 -15.87
CA LEU A 29 2.78 24.09 -15.34
C LEU A 29 1.65 23.61 -14.42
N LEU A 30 0.70 22.85 -14.93
CA LEU A 30 -0.23 22.09 -14.10
C LEU A 30 0.58 20.97 -13.44
N ARG A 31 1.17 21.30 -12.30
CA ARG A 31 1.75 20.34 -11.39
C ARG A 31 0.60 19.47 -10.92
N PHE A 32 0.34 18.37 -11.63
CA PHE A 32 -0.43 17.27 -11.08
C PHE A 32 0.44 16.70 -9.95
N ILE A 33 0.38 17.38 -8.81
CA ILE A 33 0.73 16.73 -7.59
C ILE A 33 -0.31 15.60 -7.50
N TYR A 34 0.11 14.35 -7.78
CA TYR A 34 -0.45 13.24 -7.08
C TYR A 34 -0.11 13.51 -5.61
N ARG A 35 -0.82 14.48 -5.07
CA ARG A 35 -1.04 14.52 -3.67
C ARG A 35 -1.74 13.19 -3.44
N SER A 36 -1.01 12.20 -2.91
CA SER A 36 -1.69 11.26 -2.06
C SER A 36 -2.62 12.18 -1.27
N ARG A 37 -3.89 12.20 -1.63
CA ARG A 37 -4.86 12.84 -0.78
C ARG A 37 -4.62 12.12 0.53
N LYS A 38 -4.01 12.78 1.48
CA LYS A 38 -4.31 12.54 2.86
C LYS A 38 -5.81 12.63 2.86
N ARG A 39 -6.45 11.49 2.71
CA ARG A 39 -7.88 11.38 2.89
C ARG A 39 -8.05 11.84 4.31
N LYS A 40 -8.55 13.05 4.48
CA LYS A 40 -8.82 13.62 5.80
C LYS A 40 -9.87 12.80 6.55
N GLU A 41 -10.49 11.87 5.86
CA GLU A 41 -11.25 10.76 6.42
C GLU A 41 -10.41 9.51 6.21
N ALA A 42 -9.88 8.95 7.30
CA ALA A 42 -9.17 7.68 7.27
C ALA A 42 -10.16 6.62 6.74
N VAL A 43 -9.99 6.22 5.48
CA VAL A 43 -10.71 5.08 4.95
C VAL A 43 -10.17 3.88 5.69
N ARG A 44 -10.95 3.39 6.66
CA ARG A 44 -10.64 2.17 7.37
C ARG A 44 -11.05 1.00 6.49
N VAL A 45 -10.16 0.08 6.31
CA VAL A 45 -10.39 -1.13 5.52
C VAL A 45 -10.15 -2.33 6.41
N ASN A 46 -11.03 -3.31 6.33
CA ASN A 46 -10.87 -4.54 7.09
C ASN A 46 -9.69 -5.34 6.53
N LEU A 47 -8.72 -5.65 7.39
CA LEU A 47 -7.50 -6.36 6.99
C LEU A 47 -7.81 -7.73 6.39
N LYS A 48 -8.83 -8.45 6.88
CA LYS A 48 -9.26 -9.73 6.34
C LYS A 48 -9.69 -9.64 4.87
N GLN A 49 -10.35 -8.55 4.48
CA GLN A 49 -10.74 -8.32 3.08
C GLN A 49 -9.51 -8.08 2.20
N LEU A 50 -8.52 -7.36 2.71
CA LEU A 50 -7.27 -7.12 1.97
C LEU A 50 -6.41 -8.38 1.82
N LEU A 51 -6.57 -9.34 2.72
CA LEU A 51 -5.85 -10.60 2.70
C LEU A 51 -6.55 -11.70 1.88
N GLU A 52 -7.62 -11.36 1.17
CA GLU A 52 -8.29 -12.32 0.29
C GLU A 52 -7.32 -12.88 -0.76
N GLY A 53 -7.30 -14.21 -0.92
CA GLY A 53 -6.35 -14.88 -1.82
C GLY A 53 -4.90 -14.96 -1.32
N ILE A 54 -4.57 -14.43 -0.14
CA ILE A 54 -3.26 -14.55 0.50
C ILE A 54 -3.32 -15.63 1.56
N SER A 55 -2.40 -16.60 1.49
CA SER A 55 -2.24 -17.62 2.53
C SER A 55 -1.46 -17.03 3.71
N TYR A 56 -2.05 -17.06 4.90
CA TYR A 56 -1.41 -16.56 6.13
C TYR A 56 -1.78 -17.40 7.35
N GLU A 57 -0.92 -17.36 8.35
CA GLU A 57 -1.15 -17.92 9.69
C GLU A 57 -1.32 -16.76 10.69
N VAL A 58 -2.29 -16.84 11.58
CA VAL A 58 -2.45 -15.87 12.67
C VAL A 58 -1.58 -16.31 13.84
N GLN A 59 -0.53 -15.54 14.12
CA GLN A 59 0.31 -15.78 15.29
C GLN A 59 -0.27 -15.15 16.54
N GLN A 60 -0.84 -13.94 16.43
CA GLN A 60 -1.43 -13.19 17.54
C GLN A 60 -2.59 -12.33 17.04
N GLY A 61 -3.63 -12.16 17.88
CA GLY A 61 -4.77 -11.32 17.57
C GLY A 61 -5.74 -11.94 16.57
N THR A 62 -6.31 -11.12 15.70
CA THR A 62 -7.29 -11.54 14.68
C THR A 62 -7.06 -10.77 13.38
N ALA A 63 -7.35 -11.39 12.25
CA ALA A 63 -7.35 -10.69 10.96
C ALA A 63 -8.56 -9.76 10.79
N ASP A 64 -9.58 -9.87 11.65
CA ASP A 64 -10.76 -9.01 11.63
C ASP A 64 -10.49 -7.70 12.40
N VAL A 65 -9.58 -6.91 11.85
CA VAL A 65 -9.17 -5.60 12.37
C VAL A 65 -9.21 -4.56 11.25
N GLU A 66 -9.66 -3.36 11.58
CA GLU A 66 -9.63 -2.24 10.64
C GLU A 66 -8.28 -1.55 10.64
N ILE A 67 -7.72 -1.34 9.46
CA ILE A 67 -6.48 -0.61 9.26
C ILE A 67 -6.72 0.68 8.48
N SER A 68 -5.91 1.69 8.77
CA SER A 68 -5.97 3.00 8.11
C SER A 68 -5.15 3.05 6.81
N ASP A 69 -4.05 2.30 6.75
CA ASP A 69 -3.08 2.26 5.66
C ASP A 69 -2.17 1.04 5.82
N PHE A 70 -1.36 0.75 4.82
CA PHE A 70 -0.29 -0.24 4.95
C PHE A 70 1.03 0.32 4.44
N GLN A 71 2.12 -0.02 5.11
CA GLN A 71 3.46 0.48 4.82
C GLN A 71 4.50 -0.64 4.96
N TYR A 72 5.50 -0.61 4.09
CA TYR A 72 6.71 -1.44 4.21
C TYR A 72 7.93 -0.64 4.69
N ASP A 73 7.82 0.68 4.78
CA ASP A 73 8.80 1.57 5.40
C ASP A 73 8.32 1.97 6.80
N SER A 74 9.00 1.49 7.85
CA SER A 74 8.64 1.76 9.24
C SER A 74 8.57 3.24 9.61
N ARG A 75 9.28 4.10 8.85
CA ARG A 75 9.25 5.56 9.03
C ARG A 75 7.94 6.20 8.59
N GLN A 76 7.20 5.53 7.72
CA GLN A 76 5.94 6.03 7.14
C GLN A 76 4.70 5.42 7.78
N VAL A 77 4.87 4.47 8.69
CA VAL A 77 3.76 3.88 9.44
C VAL A 77 3.01 4.97 10.19
N GLU A 78 1.70 4.98 10.06
CA GLU A 78 0.78 5.86 10.81
C GLU A 78 -0.01 5.02 11.82
N LYS A 79 -0.74 5.71 12.71
CA LYS A 79 -1.58 5.07 13.71
C LYS A 79 -2.65 4.18 13.05
N ASP A 80 -2.90 3.03 13.62
CA ASP A 80 -3.81 2.01 13.13
C ASP A 80 -3.42 1.44 11.75
N GLY A 81 -2.15 1.57 11.34
CA GLY A 81 -1.63 1.03 10.07
C GLY A 81 -1.18 -0.42 10.16
N LEU A 82 -1.05 -1.07 9.00
CA LEU A 82 -0.39 -2.36 8.83
C LEU A 82 1.07 -2.13 8.43
N PHE A 83 2.00 -2.73 9.16
CA PHE A 83 3.40 -2.77 8.75
C PHE A 83 3.74 -4.11 8.12
N VAL A 84 4.26 -4.09 6.89
CA VAL A 84 4.66 -5.28 6.12
C VAL A 84 6.17 -5.44 6.22
N CYS A 85 6.63 -6.49 6.92
CA CYS A 85 8.03 -6.80 7.13
C CYS A 85 8.59 -7.56 5.92
N ILE A 86 9.39 -6.91 5.10
CA ILE A 86 10.01 -7.54 3.92
C ILE A 86 11.46 -7.89 4.22
N THR A 87 11.85 -9.14 4.00
CA THR A 87 13.25 -9.55 4.02
C THR A 87 13.93 -9.08 2.73
N GLY A 88 14.79 -8.08 2.85
CA GLY A 88 15.55 -7.52 1.74
C GLY A 88 16.95 -8.12 1.60
N PHE A 89 17.65 -7.81 0.50
CA PHE A 89 19.03 -8.26 0.28
C PHE A 89 20.02 -7.63 1.26
N GLN A 90 19.80 -6.40 1.68
CA GLN A 90 20.71 -5.65 2.57
C GLN A 90 20.19 -5.53 4.00
N THR A 91 18.90 -5.50 4.19
CA THR A 91 18.27 -5.36 5.50
C THR A 91 17.01 -6.22 5.60
N ASP A 92 16.79 -6.71 6.81
CA ASP A 92 15.56 -7.41 7.17
C ASP A 92 14.58 -6.43 7.81
N GLY A 93 13.38 -6.34 7.20
CA GLY A 93 12.30 -5.47 7.66
C GLY A 93 11.84 -5.76 9.09
N HIS A 94 11.98 -7.00 9.55
CA HIS A 94 11.60 -7.40 10.92
C HIS A 94 12.36 -6.64 12.01
N LYS A 95 13.58 -6.15 11.73
CA LYS A 95 14.35 -5.31 12.65
C LYS A 95 13.68 -3.98 12.98
N TYR A 96 12.77 -3.55 12.14
CA TYR A 96 12.07 -2.26 12.28
C TYR A 96 10.69 -2.36 12.92
N ILE A 97 10.30 -3.57 13.35
CA ILE A 97 9.05 -3.79 14.10
C ILE A 97 8.91 -2.86 15.30
N PRO A 98 9.92 -2.69 16.16
CA PRO A 98 9.82 -1.79 17.31
C PRO A 98 9.45 -0.37 16.91
N MET A 99 10.07 0.16 15.84
CA MET A 99 9.77 1.50 15.32
C MET A 99 8.34 1.60 14.77
N ALA A 100 7.85 0.57 14.08
CA ALA A 100 6.48 0.54 13.57
C ALA A 100 5.45 0.50 14.72
N LEU A 101 5.75 -0.24 15.78
CA LEU A 101 4.91 -0.30 16.98
C LEU A 101 4.87 1.04 17.74
N GLU A 102 6.02 1.71 17.88
CA GLU A 102 6.10 3.06 18.47
C GLU A 102 5.24 4.08 17.70
N LYS A 103 5.09 3.89 16.39
CA LYS A 103 4.23 4.73 15.54
C LYS A 103 2.77 4.34 15.56
N GLY A 104 2.41 3.26 16.25
CA GLY A 104 1.04 2.83 16.44
C GLY A 104 0.52 1.89 15.36
N ALA A 105 1.37 1.04 14.79
CA ALA A 105 0.92 -0.06 13.94
C ALA A 105 -0.09 -0.94 14.69
N ALA A 106 -1.25 -1.19 14.10
CA ALA A 106 -2.27 -2.08 14.63
C ALA A 106 -2.06 -3.53 14.21
N ALA A 107 -1.36 -3.74 13.09
CA ALA A 107 -1.08 -5.07 12.58
C ALA A 107 0.33 -5.16 11.97
N LEU A 108 0.90 -6.35 12.02
CA LEU A 108 2.17 -6.72 11.43
C LEU A 108 1.96 -7.89 10.47
N LEU A 109 2.56 -7.83 9.30
CA LEU A 109 2.65 -8.94 8.36
C LEU A 109 4.11 -9.35 8.24
N CYS A 110 4.44 -10.56 8.70
CA CYS A 110 5.80 -11.07 8.85
C CYS A 110 6.06 -12.28 7.95
N GLU A 111 7.31 -12.59 7.64
CA GLU A 111 7.71 -13.82 6.90
C GLU A 111 8.09 -14.95 7.85
N HIS A 112 8.27 -14.65 9.13
CA HIS A 112 8.52 -15.63 10.19
C HIS A 112 7.91 -15.15 11.50
N ARG A 113 7.79 -16.05 12.47
CA ARG A 113 7.26 -15.72 13.79
C ARG A 113 8.15 -14.69 14.49
N VAL A 114 7.52 -13.76 15.16
CA VAL A 114 8.17 -12.69 15.92
C VAL A 114 7.79 -12.76 17.38
N GLU A 115 8.70 -12.33 18.24
CA GLU A 115 8.51 -12.32 19.69
C GLU A 115 8.40 -10.87 20.21
N ASN A 116 7.97 -10.72 21.45
CA ASN A 116 7.91 -9.44 22.14
C ASN A 116 6.99 -8.39 21.47
N VAL A 117 5.89 -8.84 20.85
CA VAL A 117 4.88 -7.95 20.32
C VAL A 117 3.84 -7.66 21.41
N PRO A 118 3.46 -6.39 21.65
CA PRO A 118 2.46 -6.02 22.65
C PRO A 118 1.11 -6.70 22.39
N GLU A 119 0.39 -7.01 23.49
CA GLU A 119 -1.01 -7.44 23.40
C GLU A 119 -1.84 -6.35 22.70
N GLY A 120 -2.75 -6.76 21.84
CA GLY A 120 -3.60 -5.83 21.07
C GLY A 120 -3.09 -5.50 19.66
N VAL A 121 -1.86 -5.91 19.30
CA VAL A 121 -1.36 -5.85 17.93
C VAL A 121 -1.59 -7.20 17.25
N THR A 122 -2.16 -7.18 16.06
CA THR A 122 -2.33 -8.40 15.25
C THR A 122 -1.01 -8.76 14.57
N VAL A 123 -0.62 -10.03 14.66
CA VAL A 123 0.56 -10.56 13.96
C VAL A 123 0.14 -11.69 13.04
N LEU A 124 0.42 -11.50 11.77
CA LEU A 124 0.15 -12.46 10.71
C LEU A 124 1.48 -12.91 10.08
N VAL A 125 1.57 -14.16 9.72
CA VAL A 125 2.76 -14.73 9.08
C VAL A 125 2.39 -15.26 7.71
N THR A 126 3.14 -14.87 6.68
CA THR A 126 2.99 -15.37 5.31
C THR A 126 4.31 -15.92 4.80
N GLU A 127 4.27 -16.76 3.78
CA GLU A 127 5.48 -17.31 3.18
C GLU A 127 6.29 -16.27 2.38
N ASN A 128 5.63 -15.27 1.81
CA ASN A 128 6.28 -14.26 0.96
C ASN A 128 5.57 -12.92 1.03
N ASN A 129 6.13 -12.02 1.80
CA ASN A 129 5.55 -10.68 2.00
C ASN A 129 5.66 -9.78 0.76
N ARG A 130 6.51 -10.07 -0.21
CA ARG A 130 6.55 -9.32 -1.48
C ARG A 130 5.32 -9.60 -2.33
N ILE A 131 4.95 -10.89 -2.41
CA ILE A 131 3.72 -11.30 -3.09
C ILE A 131 2.50 -10.77 -2.33
N ALA A 132 2.50 -10.92 -1.00
CA ALA A 132 1.43 -10.40 -0.16
C ALA A 132 1.26 -8.88 -0.32
N LEU A 133 2.34 -8.10 -0.34
CA LEU A 133 2.31 -6.65 -0.56
C LEU A 133 1.71 -6.28 -1.92
N ALA A 134 2.04 -7.03 -2.98
CA ALA A 134 1.49 -6.78 -4.31
C ALA A 134 -0.04 -7.00 -4.34
N LEU A 135 -0.51 -8.10 -3.75
CA LEU A 135 -1.94 -8.42 -3.65
C LEU A 135 -2.68 -7.43 -2.74
N LEU A 136 -2.11 -7.10 -1.57
CA LEU A 136 -2.64 -6.06 -0.68
C LEU A 136 -2.81 -4.73 -1.40
N SER A 137 -1.81 -4.34 -2.21
CA SER A 137 -1.86 -3.10 -2.98
C SER A 137 -2.97 -3.15 -4.02
N ASP A 138 -3.11 -4.25 -4.73
CA ASP A 138 -4.15 -4.44 -5.74
C ASP A 138 -5.56 -4.33 -5.13
N HIS A 139 -5.80 -5.02 -4.00
CA HIS A 139 -7.07 -4.96 -3.27
C HIS A 139 -7.36 -3.57 -2.70
N PHE A 140 -6.36 -2.95 -2.07
CA PHE A 140 -6.52 -1.64 -1.43
C PHE A 140 -6.87 -0.54 -2.43
N TYR A 141 -6.30 -0.60 -3.64
CA TYR A 141 -6.57 0.37 -4.70
C TYR A 141 -7.70 -0.04 -5.65
N GLY A 142 -8.39 -1.16 -5.40
CA GLY A 142 -9.57 -1.61 -6.16
C GLY A 142 -9.23 -2.15 -7.54
N HIS A 143 -8.20 -2.99 -7.64
CA HIS A 143 -7.78 -3.71 -8.85
C HIS A 143 -7.50 -2.80 -10.06
N PRO A 144 -6.62 -1.79 -9.94
CA PRO A 144 -6.42 -0.79 -10.99
C PRO A 144 -5.94 -1.41 -12.32
N SER A 145 -5.22 -2.52 -12.28
CA SER A 145 -4.75 -3.23 -13.47
C SER A 145 -5.88 -3.88 -14.28
N ALA A 146 -7.03 -4.17 -13.66
CA ALA A 146 -8.20 -4.72 -14.37
C ALA A 146 -8.88 -3.68 -15.28
N GLU A 147 -8.70 -2.40 -15.00
CA GLU A 147 -9.28 -1.30 -15.77
C GLU A 147 -8.30 -0.71 -16.80
N MET A 148 -7.04 -1.13 -16.81
CA MET A 148 -5.98 -0.61 -17.67
C MET A 148 -5.47 -1.66 -18.65
N ASN A 149 -5.05 -1.21 -19.84
CA ASN A 149 -4.25 -2.04 -20.73
C ASN A 149 -2.79 -1.95 -20.32
N VAL A 150 -2.26 -2.99 -19.67
CA VAL A 150 -0.87 -3.06 -19.23
C VAL A 150 -0.02 -3.68 -20.34
N ILE A 151 1.01 -2.97 -20.81
CA ILE A 151 1.95 -3.44 -21.82
C ILE A 151 3.33 -3.52 -21.17
N GLY A 152 3.89 -4.71 -21.14
CA GLY A 152 5.28 -4.94 -20.73
C GLY A 152 6.23 -4.78 -21.93
N VAL A 153 7.36 -4.14 -21.71
CA VAL A 153 8.46 -3.98 -22.68
C VAL A 153 9.72 -4.60 -22.12
#